data_eff3fd0c8d4153f9dd46f4a18d9f870a
#
_entry.id   eff3fd0c8d4153f9dd46f4a18d9f870a
#
_cell.length_a   1.000
_cell.length_b   1.000
_cell.length_c   1.000
_cell.angle_alpha   90.00
_cell.angle_beta   90.00
_cell.angle_gamma   90.00
#
_symmetry.space_group_name_H-M   'P 1'
#
loop_
_entity.id
_entity.type
_entity.pdbx_description
1 polymer ?
#
loop_
_entity_poly.entity_id
_entity_poly.type
_entity_poly.pdbx_seq_one_letter_code
_entity_poly.pdbx_strand_id
1 'polypeptide(L)'
;MLYPKIGIRPVIDGRWGGVRESLENQTVTMANNAAKLISGTLRYPDGKPVECVVGCTTIGGGAEAARVAEQFSTQNVVATLSVTPCWCYGTETFDMDPKTIKAVWGFNGTERPGAVYLAAVMAAHAQRGLPAFSIYGHDVQDASDTTIPADVAEKILRFARCAVAVGWMKNKAYVNLGGVAMGIAGSFCDAELFQKYFGMRAEWVDMTEIVRRITLGIYDAEEYERALAWVKANCREGFDCNAGKNLPEVITRSKVVPADKDWEFITKMTMVMRDILYGNPKLDELGWHEEALGRNAVAGGFQGQRQWTDWLPNADF
;
A
#
# COMPACT_ATOMS: atom_id res chain seq x y z
N MET A 1 -15.54 5.06 -3.77
CA MET A 1 -14.13 4.65 -3.96
C MET A 1 -14.12 3.19 -4.42
N LEU A 2 -13.35 2.83 -5.44
CA LEU A 2 -13.27 1.44 -5.89
C LEU A 2 -12.27 0.69 -5.00
N TYR A 3 -12.72 -0.41 -4.38
CA TYR A 3 -11.86 -1.26 -3.56
C TYR A 3 -10.85 -2.02 -4.44
N PRO A 4 -9.58 -2.13 -4.02
CA PRO A 4 -8.61 -2.99 -4.70
C PRO A 4 -8.98 -4.46 -4.51
N LYS A 5 -9.11 -5.20 -5.62
CA LYS A 5 -9.48 -6.62 -5.63
C LYS A 5 -8.29 -7.51 -5.94
N ILE A 6 -8.38 -8.78 -5.54
CA ILE A 6 -7.38 -9.79 -5.85
C ILE A 6 -7.94 -10.74 -6.89
N GLY A 7 -7.25 -10.87 -8.02
CA GLY A 7 -7.57 -11.83 -9.06
C GLY A 7 -6.99 -13.22 -8.72
N ILE A 8 -7.83 -14.24 -8.75
CA ILE A 8 -7.38 -15.63 -8.60
C ILE A 8 -7.35 -16.27 -9.98
N ARG A 9 -6.16 -16.71 -10.41
CA ARG A 9 -5.92 -17.29 -11.74
C ARG A 9 -5.81 -18.80 -11.62
N PRO A 10 -6.85 -19.58 -12.00
CA PRO A 10 -6.80 -21.05 -11.99
C PRO A 10 -5.96 -21.54 -13.18
N VAL A 11 -4.72 -21.97 -12.93
CA VAL A 11 -3.79 -22.40 -13.98
C VAL A 11 -3.77 -23.93 -14.06
N ILE A 12 -3.85 -24.48 -15.27
CA ILE A 12 -4.00 -25.89 -15.53
C ILE A 12 -3.08 -26.37 -16.66
N ASP A 13 -2.80 -27.65 -16.72
CA ASP A 13 -2.18 -28.26 -17.90
C ASP A 13 -3.13 -28.15 -19.09
N GLY A 14 -2.69 -27.51 -20.17
CA GLY A 14 -3.51 -27.23 -21.35
C GLY A 14 -3.74 -28.40 -22.28
N ARG A 15 -3.15 -29.58 -22.02
CA ARG A 15 -3.25 -30.75 -22.90
C ARG A 15 -4.59 -31.47 -22.77
N TRP A 16 -5.34 -31.50 -23.84
CA TRP A 16 -6.60 -32.24 -23.97
C TRP A 16 -6.36 -33.74 -24.14
N GLY A 17 -7.41 -34.56 -24.00
CA GLY A 17 -7.36 -36.00 -24.16
C GLY A 17 -7.11 -36.72 -22.83
N GLY A 18 -7.70 -36.27 -21.75
CA GLY A 18 -7.68 -36.90 -20.42
C GLY A 18 -6.87 -36.15 -19.38
N VAL A 19 -5.83 -35.39 -19.75
CA VAL A 19 -4.97 -34.70 -18.79
C VAL A 19 -5.70 -33.51 -18.17
N ARG A 20 -6.12 -32.57 -18.99
CA ARG A 20 -6.84 -31.37 -18.55
C ARG A 20 -8.14 -31.72 -17.85
N GLU A 21 -8.92 -32.60 -18.45
CA GLU A 21 -10.22 -33.02 -17.95
C GLU A 21 -10.14 -33.62 -16.54
N SER A 22 -9.06 -34.35 -16.27
CA SER A 22 -8.83 -34.96 -14.94
C SER A 22 -8.45 -33.94 -13.83
N LEU A 23 -8.04 -32.74 -14.21
CA LEU A 23 -7.53 -31.69 -13.30
C LEU A 23 -8.47 -30.50 -13.15
N GLU A 24 -9.47 -30.35 -14.03
CA GLU A 24 -10.33 -29.17 -14.10
C GLU A 24 -11.03 -28.89 -12.77
N ASN A 25 -11.66 -29.90 -12.19
CA ASN A 25 -12.38 -29.74 -10.92
C ASN A 25 -11.45 -29.37 -9.76
N GLN A 26 -10.28 -29.99 -9.67
CA GLN A 26 -9.28 -29.69 -8.63
C GLN A 26 -8.80 -28.24 -8.77
N THR A 27 -8.46 -27.81 -9.99
CA THR A 27 -7.96 -26.46 -10.27
C THR A 27 -8.97 -25.40 -9.86
N VAL A 28 -10.22 -25.55 -10.27
CA VAL A 28 -11.32 -24.61 -9.93
C VAL A 28 -11.59 -24.61 -8.43
N THR A 29 -11.59 -25.78 -7.80
CA THR A 29 -11.84 -25.89 -6.35
C THR A 29 -10.74 -25.21 -5.54
N MET A 30 -9.48 -25.41 -5.88
CA MET A 30 -8.35 -24.76 -5.19
C MET A 30 -8.42 -23.23 -5.35
N ALA A 31 -8.72 -22.73 -6.56
CA ALA A 31 -8.87 -21.30 -6.80
C ALA A 31 -10.00 -20.69 -5.97
N ASN A 32 -11.14 -21.36 -5.90
CA ASN A 32 -12.28 -20.93 -5.08
C ASN A 32 -11.95 -20.98 -3.57
N ASN A 33 -11.21 -22.00 -3.12
CA ASN A 33 -10.78 -22.11 -1.72
C ASN A 33 -9.83 -20.98 -1.35
N ALA A 34 -8.90 -20.60 -2.24
CA ALA A 34 -8.04 -19.45 -2.03
C ALA A 34 -8.85 -18.14 -1.94
N ALA A 35 -9.83 -17.94 -2.82
CA ALA A 35 -10.72 -16.78 -2.77
C ALA A 35 -11.53 -16.72 -1.46
N LYS A 36 -12.07 -17.85 -1.03
CA LYS A 36 -12.82 -17.99 0.24
C LYS A 36 -11.94 -17.71 1.46
N LEU A 37 -10.71 -18.22 1.47
CA LEU A 37 -9.73 -17.96 2.54
C LEU A 37 -9.47 -16.46 2.68
N ILE A 38 -9.17 -15.77 1.58
CA ILE A 38 -8.88 -14.32 1.58
C ILE A 38 -10.11 -13.54 2.04
N SER A 39 -11.25 -13.72 1.39
CA SER A 39 -12.49 -12.98 1.69
C SER A 39 -13.06 -13.31 3.07
N GLY A 40 -12.86 -14.53 3.55
CA GLY A 40 -13.27 -14.94 4.89
C GLY A 40 -12.45 -14.29 6.01
N THR A 41 -11.17 -14.05 5.76
CA THR A 41 -10.21 -13.63 6.79
C THR A 41 -9.90 -12.13 6.75
N LEU A 42 -9.69 -11.55 5.56
CA LEU A 42 -9.24 -10.17 5.42
C LEU A 42 -10.41 -9.20 5.27
N ARG A 43 -10.21 -8.00 5.80
CA ARG A 43 -11.20 -6.91 5.74
C ARG A 43 -10.55 -5.64 5.23
N TYR A 44 -11.33 -4.86 4.49
CA TYR A 44 -11.02 -3.47 4.20
C TYR A 44 -11.18 -2.59 5.45
N PRO A 45 -10.69 -1.35 5.44
CA PRO A 45 -10.78 -0.46 6.61
C PRO A 45 -12.22 -0.19 7.10
N ASP A 46 -13.21 -0.31 6.22
CA ASP A 46 -14.64 -0.17 6.57
C ASP A 46 -15.30 -1.47 7.07
N GLY A 47 -14.51 -2.53 7.27
CA GLY A 47 -14.97 -3.82 7.78
C GLY A 47 -15.52 -4.78 6.72
N LYS A 48 -15.69 -4.36 5.46
CA LYS A 48 -16.14 -5.26 4.39
C LYS A 48 -15.08 -6.32 4.06
N PRO A 49 -15.49 -7.54 3.66
CA PRO A 49 -14.56 -8.56 3.20
C PRO A 49 -13.73 -8.09 2.00
N VAL A 50 -12.46 -8.48 1.95
CA VAL A 50 -11.64 -8.27 0.76
C VAL A 50 -12.24 -9.07 -0.39
N GLU A 51 -12.47 -8.40 -1.51
CA GLU A 51 -13.07 -8.99 -2.70
C GLU A 51 -12.03 -9.73 -3.55
N CYS A 52 -12.38 -10.94 -3.97
CA CYS A 52 -11.62 -11.73 -4.92
C CYS A 52 -12.41 -11.94 -6.21
N VAL A 53 -11.73 -11.88 -7.34
CA VAL A 53 -12.26 -12.18 -8.66
C VAL A 53 -11.60 -13.47 -9.15
N VAL A 54 -12.35 -14.54 -9.26
CA VAL A 54 -11.83 -15.79 -9.84
C VAL A 54 -11.92 -15.72 -11.37
N GLY A 55 -10.87 -16.15 -12.05
CA GLY A 55 -10.83 -16.19 -13.52
C GLY A 55 -12.02 -16.91 -14.13
N CYS A 56 -12.58 -16.35 -15.19
CA CYS A 56 -13.78 -16.87 -15.88
C CYS A 56 -13.55 -18.23 -16.57
N THR A 57 -12.32 -18.66 -16.67
CA THR A 57 -11.91 -19.95 -17.22
C THR A 57 -10.64 -20.44 -16.55
N THR A 58 -10.39 -21.74 -16.58
CA THR A 58 -9.04 -22.27 -16.31
C THR A 58 -8.08 -21.85 -17.41
N ILE A 59 -6.81 -21.68 -17.04
CA ILE A 59 -5.79 -21.11 -17.91
C ILE A 59 -4.77 -22.21 -18.26
N GLY A 60 -4.98 -22.82 -19.41
CA GLY A 60 -4.06 -23.82 -19.97
C GLY A 60 -3.21 -23.29 -21.14
N GLY A 61 -3.47 -22.07 -21.60
CA GLY A 61 -2.76 -21.44 -22.71
C GLY A 61 -2.95 -19.93 -22.79
N GLY A 62 -2.27 -19.29 -23.74
CA GLY A 62 -2.22 -17.84 -23.90
C GLY A 62 -3.58 -17.19 -24.15
N ALA A 63 -4.46 -17.82 -24.94
CA ALA A 63 -5.78 -17.27 -25.23
C ALA A 63 -6.68 -17.20 -23.98
N GLU A 64 -6.59 -18.17 -23.09
CA GLU A 64 -7.32 -18.19 -21.82
C GLU A 64 -6.71 -17.19 -20.82
N ALA A 65 -5.39 -17.10 -20.80
CA ALA A 65 -4.69 -16.09 -20.01
C ALA A 65 -5.11 -14.66 -20.40
N ALA A 66 -5.24 -14.39 -21.70
CA ALA A 66 -5.69 -13.10 -22.21
C ALA A 66 -7.14 -12.79 -21.80
N ARG A 67 -8.06 -13.75 -21.90
CA ARG A 67 -9.46 -13.58 -21.47
C ARG A 67 -9.58 -13.25 -19.98
N VAL A 68 -8.81 -13.94 -19.15
CA VAL A 68 -8.79 -13.66 -17.69
C VAL A 68 -8.16 -12.30 -17.41
N ALA A 69 -7.11 -11.90 -18.14
CA ALA A 69 -6.51 -10.57 -18.00
C ALA A 69 -7.50 -9.46 -18.40
N GLU A 70 -8.26 -9.63 -19.46
CA GLU A 70 -9.33 -8.72 -19.88
C GLU A 70 -10.43 -8.61 -18.79
N GLN A 71 -10.90 -9.74 -18.25
CA GLN A 71 -11.84 -9.76 -17.13
C GLN A 71 -11.31 -8.94 -15.93
N PHE A 72 -10.05 -9.11 -15.57
CA PHE A 72 -9.47 -8.45 -14.40
C PHE A 72 -9.26 -6.94 -14.62
N SER A 73 -8.91 -6.54 -15.83
CA SER A 73 -8.68 -5.12 -16.17
C SER A 73 -9.92 -4.24 -15.95
N THR A 74 -11.12 -4.81 -16.10
CA THR A 74 -12.39 -4.10 -15.91
C THR A 74 -12.90 -4.08 -14.47
N GLN A 75 -12.27 -4.81 -13.55
CA GLN A 75 -12.77 -5.03 -12.20
C GLN A 75 -11.89 -4.47 -11.06
N ASN A 76 -10.95 -3.58 -11.38
CA ASN A 76 -9.99 -3.02 -10.40
C ASN A 76 -9.18 -4.09 -9.65
N VAL A 77 -8.78 -5.15 -10.35
CA VAL A 77 -7.85 -6.14 -9.83
C VAL A 77 -6.45 -5.51 -9.78
N VAL A 78 -5.86 -5.44 -8.58
CA VAL A 78 -4.54 -4.83 -8.35
C VAL A 78 -3.44 -5.86 -8.16
N ALA A 79 -3.82 -7.09 -7.85
CA ALA A 79 -2.90 -8.20 -7.63
C ALA A 79 -3.51 -9.50 -8.12
N THR A 80 -2.64 -10.44 -8.49
CA THR A 80 -3.06 -11.77 -8.95
C THR A 80 -2.38 -12.88 -8.17
N LEU A 81 -3.16 -13.91 -7.82
CA LEU A 81 -2.68 -15.17 -7.28
C LEU A 81 -2.96 -16.26 -8.31
N SER A 82 -1.92 -16.75 -8.97
CA SER A 82 -2.01 -17.94 -9.82
C SER A 82 -2.00 -19.19 -8.93
N VAL A 83 -2.98 -20.07 -9.13
CA VAL A 83 -3.15 -21.32 -8.36
C VAL A 83 -3.08 -22.48 -9.33
N THR A 84 -2.18 -23.44 -9.08
CA THR A 84 -2.04 -24.61 -9.96
C THR A 84 -1.84 -25.91 -9.20
N PRO A 85 -2.64 -26.94 -9.48
CA PRO A 85 -2.46 -28.27 -8.93
C PRO A 85 -1.35 -29.08 -9.62
N CYS A 86 -0.93 -28.66 -10.83
CA CYS A 86 -0.14 -29.47 -11.73
C CYS A 86 0.96 -28.68 -12.47
N TRP A 87 1.82 -29.39 -13.16
CA TRP A 87 2.74 -28.80 -14.12
C TRP A 87 1.97 -28.17 -15.30
N CYS A 88 2.47 -27.04 -15.80
CA CYS A 88 1.96 -26.33 -16.96
C CYS A 88 3.13 -25.71 -17.74
N TYR A 89 2.82 -25.09 -18.88
CA TYR A 89 3.85 -24.53 -19.77
C TYR A 89 4.52 -23.24 -19.27
N GLY A 90 4.03 -22.62 -18.22
CA GLY A 90 4.67 -21.46 -17.58
C GLY A 90 4.47 -20.16 -18.32
N THR A 91 5.23 -19.90 -19.38
CA THR A 91 5.26 -18.61 -20.09
C THR A 91 3.94 -18.19 -20.72
N GLU A 92 3.14 -19.15 -21.15
CA GLU A 92 1.87 -18.88 -21.85
C GLU A 92 0.72 -18.56 -20.89
N THR A 93 0.89 -18.91 -19.63
CA THR A 93 -0.19 -18.91 -18.64
C THR A 93 -0.04 -17.88 -17.56
N PHE A 94 1.15 -17.31 -17.33
CA PHE A 94 1.37 -16.38 -16.25
C PHE A 94 0.80 -14.97 -16.53
N ASP A 95 0.67 -14.18 -15.49
CA ASP A 95 0.22 -12.80 -15.60
C ASP A 95 1.31 -11.90 -16.18
N MET A 96 1.06 -11.35 -17.36
CA MET A 96 1.98 -10.48 -18.10
C MET A 96 1.83 -8.99 -17.76
N ASP A 97 0.78 -8.58 -17.03
CA ASP A 97 0.56 -7.16 -16.72
C ASP A 97 1.65 -6.64 -15.75
N PRO A 98 2.49 -5.68 -16.16
CA PRO A 98 3.54 -5.15 -15.29
C PRO A 98 3.00 -4.36 -14.09
N LYS A 99 1.73 -4.00 -14.08
CA LYS A 99 1.10 -3.18 -13.03
C LYS A 99 0.45 -3.99 -11.93
N THR A 100 0.27 -5.29 -12.10
CA THR A 100 -0.29 -6.16 -11.06
C THR A 100 0.81 -6.73 -10.17
N ILE A 101 0.52 -6.83 -8.88
CA ILE A 101 1.37 -7.55 -7.92
C ILE A 101 1.04 -9.04 -8.03
N LYS A 102 2.06 -9.90 -8.12
CA LYS A 102 1.88 -11.30 -8.49
C LYS A 102 2.35 -12.26 -7.41
N ALA A 103 1.56 -13.31 -7.17
CA ALA A 103 2.01 -14.50 -6.47
C ALA A 103 1.59 -15.75 -7.24
N VAL A 104 2.32 -16.83 -7.02
CA VAL A 104 2.03 -18.13 -7.60
C VAL A 104 2.02 -19.16 -6.48
N TRP A 105 0.90 -19.87 -6.32
CA TRP A 105 0.79 -21.02 -5.47
C TRP A 105 0.89 -22.31 -6.30
N GLY A 106 2.03 -22.99 -6.16
CA GLY A 106 2.25 -24.32 -6.72
C GLY A 106 1.90 -25.39 -5.70
N PHE A 107 0.95 -26.25 -6.03
CA PHE A 107 0.55 -27.37 -5.20
C PHE A 107 1.69 -28.38 -5.02
N ASN A 108 1.99 -28.75 -3.78
CA ASN A 108 3.02 -29.73 -3.46
C ASN A 108 2.37 -31.14 -3.34
N GLY A 109 1.95 -31.69 -4.47
CA GLY A 109 1.27 -32.97 -4.53
C GLY A 109 2.18 -34.17 -4.85
N THR A 110 1.72 -35.37 -4.51
CA THR A 110 2.42 -36.64 -4.81
C THR A 110 2.55 -36.92 -6.30
N GLU A 111 1.58 -36.47 -7.10
CA GLU A 111 1.58 -36.61 -8.55
C GLU A 111 1.42 -35.24 -9.24
N ARG A 112 2.03 -35.08 -10.42
CA ARG A 112 1.91 -33.86 -11.25
C ARG A 112 2.05 -32.55 -10.46
N PRO A 113 3.08 -32.37 -9.63
CA PRO A 113 3.11 -31.31 -8.65
C PRO A 113 3.16 -29.92 -9.30
N GLY A 114 2.28 -29.03 -8.90
CA GLY A 114 2.30 -27.62 -9.28
C GLY A 114 3.55 -26.89 -8.82
N ALA A 115 4.29 -27.43 -7.86
CA ALA A 115 5.60 -26.94 -7.44
C ALA A 115 6.63 -26.92 -8.58
N VAL A 116 6.53 -27.83 -9.56
CA VAL A 116 7.39 -27.80 -10.76
C VAL A 116 7.03 -26.62 -11.67
N TYR A 117 5.74 -26.36 -11.87
CA TYR A 117 5.28 -25.15 -12.55
C TYR A 117 5.79 -23.89 -11.85
N LEU A 118 5.69 -23.84 -10.52
CA LEU A 118 6.18 -22.73 -9.71
C LEU A 118 7.64 -22.38 -10.04
N ALA A 119 8.52 -23.38 -10.07
CA ALA A 119 9.93 -23.15 -10.38
C ALA A 119 10.11 -22.54 -11.79
N ALA A 120 9.42 -23.08 -12.80
CA ALA A 120 9.50 -22.61 -14.18
C ALA A 120 8.94 -21.20 -14.35
N VAL A 121 7.77 -20.92 -13.77
CA VAL A 121 7.11 -19.61 -13.92
C VAL A 121 7.84 -18.52 -13.14
N MET A 122 8.43 -18.81 -12.00
CA MET A 122 9.25 -17.85 -11.25
C MET A 122 10.48 -17.44 -12.05
N ALA A 123 11.15 -18.40 -12.71
CA ALA A 123 12.25 -18.11 -13.62
C ALA A 123 11.79 -17.24 -14.81
N ALA A 124 10.64 -17.53 -15.40
CA ALA A 124 10.06 -16.76 -16.49
C ALA A 124 9.72 -15.32 -16.08
N HIS A 125 9.19 -15.11 -14.87
CA HIS A 125 8.97 -13.77 -14.31
C HIS A 125 10.27 -13.00 -14.11
N ALA A 126 11.28 -13.63 -13.52
CA ALA A 126 12.59 -13.03 -13.30
C ALA A 126 13.25 -12.57 -14.61
N GLN A 127 13.21 -13.40 -15.66
CA GLN A 127 13.76 -13.07 -16.98
C GLN A 127 13.10 -11.83 -17.63
N ARG A 128 11.86 -11.53 -17.26
CA ARG A 128 11.10 -10.40 -17.80
C ARG A 128 11.08 -9.18 -16.89
N GLY A 129 11.79 -9.23 -15.76
CA GLY A 129 11.76 -8.15 -14.78
C GLY A 129 10.37 -7.94 -14.15
N LEU A 130 9.55 -8.96 -14.10
CA LEU A 130 8.22 -8.95 -13.48
C LEU A 130 8.29 -9.63 -12.10
N PRO A 131 8.40 -8.88 -11.00
CA PRO A 131 8.47 -9.48 -9.66
C PRO A 131 7.25 -10.34 -9.35
N ALA A 132 7.48 -11.52 -8.79
CA ALA A 132 6.43 -12.42 -8.33
C ALA A 132 6.85 -13.11 -7.03
N PHE A 133 5.88 -13.51 -6.20
CA PHE A 133 6.10 -14.20 -4.93
C PHE A 133 5.74 -15.67 -5.07
N SER A 134 6.64 -16.55 -4.62
CA SER A 134 6.41 -18.00 -4.63
C SER A 134 5.69 -18.46 -3.36
N ILE A 135 4.70 -19.33 -3.52
CA ILE A 135 3.96 -19.97 -2.44
C ILE A 135 3.89 -21.48 -2.70
N TYR A 136 4.30 -22.28 -1.75
CA TYR A 136 4.12 -23.74 -1.75
C TYR A 136 4.09 -24.28 -0.33
N GLY A 137 3.50 -25.47 -0.13
CA GLY A 137 3.41 -26.14 1.14
C GLY A 137 4.69 -26.87 1.51
N HIS A 138 5.00 -26.92 2.82
CA HIS A 138 6.14 -27.68 3.35
C HIS A 138 5.93 -29.19 3.14
N ASP A 139 4.73 -29.68 3.47
CA ASP A 139 4.41 -31.09 3.39
C ASP A 139 3.83 -31.47 2.02
N VAL A 140 4.08 -32.70 1.62
CA VAL A 140 3.53 -33.27 0.38
C VAL A 140 2.08 -33.71 0.64
N GLN A 141 1.16 -33.22 -0.18
CA GLN A 141 -0.26 -33.55 -0.13
C GLN A 141 -0.60 -34.71 -1.09
N ASP A 142 -1.70 -35.39 -0.85
CA ASP A 142 -2.24 -36.38 -1.80
C ASP A 142 -2.61 -35.67 -3.12
N ALA A 143 -2.41 -36.38 -4.25
CA ALA A 143 -2.60 -35.83 -5.59
C ALA A 143 -3.99 -35.21 -5.83
N SER A 144 -5.02 -35.70 -5.15
CA SER A 144 -6.39 -35.21 -5.29
C SER A 144 -6.81 -34.18 -4.26
N ASP A 145 -5.95 -33.85 -3.31
CA ASP A 145 -6.28 -32.89 -2.25
C ASP A 145 -6.47 -31.47 -2.78
N THR A 146 -7.46 -30.77 -2.27
CA THR A 146 -7.78 -29.38 -2.60
C THR A 146 -7.72 -28.47 -1.38
N THR A 147 -7.33 -29.00 -0.23
CA THR A 147 -7.21 -28.21 1.01
C THR A 147 -6.01 -27.26 0.96
N ILE A 148 -6.08 -26.22 1.76
CA ILE A 148 -4.98 -25.25 1.90
C ILE A 148 -4.27 -25.56 3.22
N PRO A 149 -3.02 -26.04 3.20
CA PRO A 149 -2.24 -26.24 4.42
C PRO A 149 -2.04 -24.95 5.19
N ALA A 150 -1.84 -25.01 6.48
CA ALA A 150 -1.75 -23.85 7.36
C ALA A 150 -0.62 -22.89 6.96
N ASP A 151 0.54 -23.41 6.59
CA ASP A 151 1.69 -22.60 6.13
C ASP A 151 1.44 -21.94 4.78
N VAL A 152 0.70 -22.59 3.88
CA VAL A 152 0.25 -22.00 2.60
C VAL A 152 -0.79 -20.92 2.85
N ALA A 153 -1.75 -21.17 3.74
CA ALA A 153 -2.77 -20.18 4.11
C ALA A 153 -2.13 -18.90 4.68
N GLU A 154 -1.15 -19.04 5.55
CA GLU A 154 -0.40 -17.88 6.08
C GLU A 154 0.28 -17.07 4.97
N LYS A 155 0.96 -17.75 4.03
CA LYS A 155 1.65 -17.11 2.90
C LYS A 155 0.68 -16.40 1.96
N ILE A 156 -0.46 -17.02 1.63
CA ILE A 156 -1.53 -16.43 0.82
C ILE A 156 -2.09 -15.18 1.51
N LEU A 157 -2.41 -15.26 2.79
CA LEU A 157 -2.96 -14.13 3.54
C LEU A 157 -1.96 -13.00 3.70
N ARG A 158 -0.69 -13.30 3.91
CA ARG A 158 0.39 -12.30 3.94
C ARG A 158 0.49 -11.56 2.60
N PHE A 159 0.57 -12.31 1.51
CA PHE A 159 0.56 -11.74 0.16
C PHE A 159 -0.66 -10.85 -0.07
N ALA A 160 -1.86 -11.37 0.19
CA ALA A 160 -3.11 -10.68 -0.05
C ALA A 160 -3.22 -9.36 0.76
N ARG A 161 -2.79 -9.37 2.02
CA ARG A 161 -2.76 -8.18 2.88
C ARG A 161 -1.84 -7.09 2.32
N CYS A 162 -0.61 -7.45 1.95
CA CYS A 162 0.34 -6.52 1.35
C CYS A 162 -0.17 -6.00 0.00
N ALA A 163 -0.73 -6.87 -0.83
CA ALA A 163 -1.26 -6.51 -2.13
C ALA A 163 -2.43 -5.51 -2.04
N VAL A 164 -3.35 -5.70 -1.11
CA VAL A 164 -4.45 -4.76 -0.85
C VAL A 164 -3.90 -3.43 -0.36
N ALA A 165 -2.93 -3.43 0.55
CA ALA A 165 -2.30 -2.20 1.05
C ALA A 165 -1.66 -1.39 -0.08
N VAL A 166 -0.87 -2.03 -0.94
CA VAL A 166 -0.27 -1.36 -2.12
C VAL A 166 -1.35 -0.92 -3.11
N GLY A 167 -2.41 -1.71 -3.28
CA GLY A 167 -3.57 -1.32 -4.09
C GLY A 167 -4.25 -0.02 -3.62
N TRP A 168 -4.31 0.20 -2.30
CA TRP A 168 -4.80 1.46 -1.71
C TRP A 168 -3.83 2.63 -1.91
N MET A 169 -2.53 2.37 -2.00
CA MET A 169 -1.51 3.40 -2.25
C MET A 169 -1.53 3.91 -3.68
N LYS A 170 -1.97 3.10 -4.63
CA LYS A 170 -2.01 3.44 -6.06
C LYS A 170 -2.77 4.74 -6.32
N ASN A 171 -2.17 5.66 -7.09
CA ASN A 171 -2.67 7.00 -7.37
C ASN A 171 -2.75 7.95 -6.16
N LYS A 172 -2.23 7.55 -5.01
CA LYS A 172 -2.05 8.43 -3.85
C LYS A 172 -0.75 9.23 -3.95
N ALA A 173 -0.56 10.15 -3.02
CA ALA A 173 0.68 10.89 -2.90
C ALA A 173 1.40 10.59 -1.56
N TYR A 174 2.70 10.77 -1.58
CA TYR A 174 3.55 11.03 -0.42
C TYR A 174 4.01 12.49 -0.48
N VAL A 175 3.81 13.25 0.57
CA VAL A 175 4.12 14.68 0.59
C VAL A 175 5.36 14.95 1.44
N ASN A 176 6.39 15.50 0.82
CA ASN A 176 7.55 16.07 1.50
C ASN A 176 7.32 17.54 1.77
N LEU A 177 7.37 17.97 3.02
CA LEU A 177 7.37 19.38 3.41
C LEU A 177 8.81 19.82 3.64
N GLY A 178 9.31 20.63 2.72
CA GLY A 178 10.70 21.08 2.71
C GLY A 178 11.58 20.35 1.70
N GLY A 179 12.88 20.44 1.90
CA GLY A 179 13.89 19.88 1.01
C GLY A 179 14.80 18.88 1.71
N VAL A 180 16.03 18.75 1.22
CA VAL A 180 17.05 17.87 1.79
C VAL A 180 17.55 18.43 3.12
N ALA A 181 17.47 17.61 4.19
CA ALA A 181 17.96 18.01 5.50
C ALA A 181 19.48 17.99 5.55
N MET A 182 20.11 19.16 5.52
CA MET A 182 21.56 19.37 5.77
C MET A 182 22.49 18.49 4.92
N GLY A 183 22.07 18.02 3.75
CA GLY A 183 22.87 17.16 2.89
C GLY A 183 23.00 15.71 3.37
N ILE A 184 22.16 15.26 4.29
CA ILE A 184 22.14 13.87 4.75
C ILE A 184 21.65 12.98 3.60
N ALA A 185 22.49 12.03 3.18
CA ALA A 185 22.20 11.17 2.03
C ALA A 185 20.87 10.40 2.14
N GLY A 186 20.52 9.93 3.33
CA GLY A 186 19.26 9.21 3.57
C GLY A 186 17.99 10.08 3.53
N SER A 187 18.12 11.42 3.43
CA SER A 187 16.97 12.32 3.33
C SER A 187 16.51 12.60 1.90
N PHE A 188 17.16 12.02 0.90
CA PHE A 188 16.72 12.11 -0.48
C PHE A 188 15.56 11.17 -0.73
N CYS A 189 14.46 11.73 -1.22
CA CYS A 189 13.30 10.94 -1.66
C CYS A 189 13.41 10.67 -3.16
N ASP A 190 13.45 9.40 -3.53
CA ASP A 190 13.41 8.98 -4.93
C ASP A 190 11.94 8.88 -5.40
N ALA A 191 11.51 9.86 -6.18
CA ALA A 191 10.16 9.90 -6.74
C ALA A 191 9.86 8.71 -7.67
N GLU A 192 10.88 8.23 -8.39
CA GLU A 192 10.71 7.09 -9.30
C GLU A 192 10.44 5.80 -8.55
N LEU A 193 11.04 5.62 -7.36
CA LEU A 193 10.76 4.48 -6.50
C LEU A 193 9.28 4.44 -6.09
N PHE A 194 8.73 5.57 -5.65
CA PHE A 194 7.31 5.66 -5.29
C PHE A 194 6.39 5.35 -6.46
N GLN A 195 6.70 5.89 -7.63
CA GLN A 195 5.93 5.63 -8.85
C GLN A 195 6.04 4.17 -9.30
N LYS A 196 7.25 3.64 -9.35
CA LYS A 196 7.54 2.31 -9.90
C LYS A 196 6.97 1.18 -9.03
N TYR A 197 7.15 1.26 -7.70
CA TYR A 197 6.81 0.17 -6.79
C TYR A 197 5.43 0.31 -6.14
N PHE A 198 4.95 1.53 -5.95
CA PHE A 198 3.67 1.78 -5.26
C PHE A 198 2.61 2.45 -6.14
N GLY A 199 2.98 2.89 -7.33
CA GLY A 199 2.08 3.68 -8.18
C GLY A 199 1.69 5.02 -7.56
N MET A 200 2.53 5.54 -6.67
CA MET A 200 2.32 6.80 -5.94
C MET A 200 3.07 7.96 -6.59
N ARG A 201 2.61 9.16 -6.32
CA ARG A 201 3.36 10.39 -6.57
C ARG A 201 4.14 10.78 -5.33
N ALA A 202 5.40 11.23 -5.49
CA ALA A 202 6.09 11.99 -4.47
C ALA A 202 5.95 13.48 -4.82
N GLU A 203 5.41 14.25 -3.89
CA GLU A 203 5.18 15.68 -4.06
C GLU A 203 5.96 16.49 -3.02
N TRP A 204 6.43 17.64 -3.41
CA TRP A 204 7.14 18.57 -2.52
C TRP A 204 6.32 19.82 -2.29
N VAL A 205 6.23 20.21 -1.03
CA VAL A 205 5.60 21.46 -0.59
C VAL A 205 6.65 22.27 0.14
N ASP A 206 6.75 23.53 -0.19
CA ASP A 206 7.65 24.44 0.51
C ASP A 206 7.24 24.57 1.99
N MET A 207 8.22 24.56 2.89
CA MET A 207 7.97 24.69 4.33
C MET A 207 7.29 26.01 4.69
N THR A 208 7.48 27.06 3.89
CA THR A 208 6.82 28.35 4.10
C THR A 208 5.31 28.26 3.94
N GLU A 209 4.77 27.23 3.25
CA GLU A 209 3.33 27.06 3.10
C GLU A 209 2.63 26.81 4.44
N ILE A 210 3.25 26.06 5.35
CA ILE A 210 2.72 25.87 6.72
C ILE A 210 2.66 27.23 7.44
N VAL A 211 3.75 27.98 7.42
CA VAL A 211 3.81 29.28 8.11
C VAL A 211 2.83 30.26 7.47
N ARG A 212 2.73 30.30 6.14
CA ARG A 212 1.77 31.13 5.40
C ARG A 212 0.33 30.82 5.85
N ARG A 213 -0.08 29.58 5.85
CA ARG A 213 -1.44 29.19 6.26
C ARG A 213 -1.73 29.56 7.71
N ILE A 214 -0.80 29.31 8.61
CA ILE A 214 -0.97 29.69 10.02
C ILE A 214 -1.07 31.21 10.17
N THR A 215 -0.21 31.97 9.50
CA THR A 215 -0.17 33.44 9.62
C THR A 215 -1.41 34.11 9.03
N LEU A 216 -1.92 33.57 7.92
CA LEU A 216 -3.12 34.11 7.26
C LEU A 216 -4.44 33.53 7.80
N GLY A 217 -4.39 32.61 8.75
CA GLY A 217 -5.59 32.01 9.33
C GLY A 217 -6.29 31.04 8.37
N ILE A 218 -5.54 30.36 7.48
CA ILE A 218 -6.09 29.38 6.52
C ILE A 218 -6.24 28.02 7.18
N TYR A 219 -7.22 27.91 8.06
CA TYR A 219 -7.66 26.69 8.73
C TYR A 219 -9.08 26.92 9.29
N ASP A 220 -9.78 25.83 9.59
CA ASP A 220 -11.08 25.90 10.27
C ASP A 220 -10.88 26.33 11.74
N ALA A 221 -11.30 27.55 12.06
CA ALA A 221 -11.12 28.12 13.39
C ALA A 221 -11.95 27.40 14.47
N GLU A 222 -13.16 26.92 14.12
CA GLU A 222 -14.01 26.19 15.07
C GLU A 222 -13.42 24.82 15.38
N GLU A 223 -12.89 24.14 14.36
CA GLU A 223 -12.19 22.88 14.55
C GLU A 223 -10.89 23.06 15.34
N TYR A 224 -10.18 24.16 15.10
CA TYR A 224 -8.97 24.47 15.85
C TYR A 224 -9.24 24.63 17.36
N GLU A 225 -10.27 25.31 17.76
CA GLU A 225 -10.62 25.45 19.18
C GLU A 225 -10.92 24.10 19.83
N ARG A 226 -11.63 23.21 19.12
CA ARG A 226 -11.91 21.86 19.60
C ARG A 226 -10.63 21.01 19.70
N ALA A 227 -9.77 21.11 18.69
CA ALA A 227 -8.51 20.38 18.63
C ALA A 227 -7.55 20.83 19.74
N LEU A 228 -7.42 22.15 19.96
CA LEU A 228 -6.58 22.70 21.02
C LEU A 228 -7.07 22.30 22.41
N ALA A 229 -8.38 22.33 22.64
CA ALA A 229 -8.96 21.89 23.91
C ALA A 229 -8.67 20.41 24.16
N TRP A 230 -8.79 19.56 23.12
CA TRP A 230 -8.46 18.13 23.22
C TRP A 230 -6.97 17.90 23.50
N VAL A 231 -6.08 18.61 22.79
CA VAL A 231 -4.62 18.50 22.99
C VAL A 231 -4.25 18.87 24.43
N LYS A 232 -4.76 20.00 24.95
CA LYS A 232 -4.48 20.44 26.31
C LYS A 232 -5.01 19.46 27.39
N ALA A 233 -6.08 18.73 27.08
CA ALA A 233 -6.64 17.74 28.01
C ALA A 233 -5.96 16.36 27.94
N ASN A 234 -5.42 15.96 26.82
CA ASN A 234 -4.97 14.58 26.57
C ASN A 234 -3.47 14.43 26.30
N CYS A 235 -2.79 15.49 25.87
CA CYS A 235 -1.37 15.47 25.61
C CYS A 235 -0.58 15.99 26.80
N ARG A 236 0.65 15.48 26.95
CA ARG A 236 1.59 15.95 27.98
C ARG A 236 2.78 16.61 27.31
N GLU A 237 3.28 17.64 27.95
CA GLU A 237 4.53 18.25 27.54
C GLU A 237 5.66 17.23 27.65
N GLY A 238 6.47 17.14 26.58
CA GLY A 238 7.60 16.24 26.54
C GLY A 238 8.78 16.75 27.39
N PHE A 239 9.77 15.89 27.57
CA PHE A 239 11.00 16.26 28.26
C PHE A 239 11.90 17.06 27.31
N ASP A 240 12.26 18.30 27.72
CA ASP A 240 13.28 19.08 27.02
C ASP A 240 14.68 18.57 27.37
N CYS A 241 15.29 17.83 26.46
CA CYS A 241 16.66 17.31 26.63
C CYS A 241 17.72 18.39 26.77
N ASN A 242 17.41 19.65 26.45
CA ASN A 242 18.29 20.79 26.52
C ASN A 242 18.06 21.62 27.78
N ALA A 243 17.03 21.34 28.55
CA ALA A 243 16.76 22.05 29.79
C ALA A 243 17.98 21.99 30.75
N GLY A 244 18.39 23.13 31.24
CA GLY A 244 19.55 23.26 32.13
C GLY A 244 20.92 23.16 31.46
N LYS A 245 21.03 22.99 30.15
CA LYS A 245 22.28 23.05 29.40
C LYS A 245 22.63 24.49 29.03
N ASN A 246 23.91 24.82 29.12
CA ASN A 246 24.45 26.14 28.75
C ASN A 246 24.64 26.20 27.23
N LEU A 247 23.53 26.14 26.46
CA LEU A 247 23.53 26.21 25.02
C LEU A 247 23.23 27.63 24.54
N PRO A 248 23.78 28.05 23.37
CA PRO A 248 23.37 29.31 22.76
C PRO A 248 21.86 29.38 22.58
N GLU A 249 21.26 30.53 22.88
CA GLU A 249 19.81 30.74 22.82
C GLU A 249 19.19 30.34 21.46
N VAL A 250 19.94 30.53 20.38
CA VAL A 250 19.55 30.17 19.03
C VAL A 250 19.37 28.67 18.83
N ILE A 251 19.97 27.84 19.68
CA ILE A 251 19.87 26.37 19.60
C ILE A 251 18.79 25.85 20.56
N THR A 252 18.43 26.61 21.57
CA THR A 252 17.54 26.12 22.64
C THR A 252 16.08 26.39 22.36
N ARG A 253 15.75 27.35 21.48
CA ARG A 253 14.36 27.71 21.21
C ARG A 253 14.18 28.58 19.99
N SER A 254 13.02 28.44 19.36
CA SER A 254 12.51 29.36 18.37
C SER A 254 12.19 30.72 18.98
N LYS A 255 12.60 31.79 18.29
CA LYS A 255 12.23 33.18 18.63
C LYS A 255 10.94 33.63 17.91
N VAL A 256 10.43 32.83 16.99
CA VAL A 256 9.27 33.16 16.15
C VAL A 256 7.96 32.91 16.91
N VAL A 257 7.95 31.84 17.71
CA VAL A 257 6.80 31.47 18.53
C VAL A 257 7.16 31.56 20.01
N PRO A 258 6.45 32.34 20.83
CA PRO A 258 6.67 32.38 22.27
C PRO A 258 6.43 31.00 22.92
N ALA A 259 7.13 30.71 24.02
CA ALA A 259 7.08 29.41 24.71
C ALA A 259 5.69 28.99 25.15
N ASP A 260 4.91 29.94 25.66
CA ASP A 260 3.53 29.75 26.12
C ASP A 260 2.54 29.51 24.97
N LYS A 261 2.99 29.64 23.70
CA LYS A 261 2.19 29.47 22.49
C LYS A 261 2.54 28.21 21.69
N ASP A 262 3.42 27.36 22.18
CA ASP A 262 3.85 26.15 21.46
C ASP A 262 2.70 25.23 21.11
N TRP A 263 1.81 24.93 22.07
CA TRP A 263 0.63 24.07 21.83
C TRP A 263 -0.33 24.65 20.79
N GLU A 264 -0.53 25.97 20.81
CA GLU A 264 -1.36 26.64 19.83
C GLU A 264 -0.76 26.54 18.41
N PHE A 265 0.54 26.75 18.29
CA PHE A 265 1.26 26.65 17.01
C PHE A 265 1.27 25.20 16.49
N ILE A 266 1.62 24.24 17.33
CA ILE A 266 1.69 22.82 16.97
C ILE A 266 0.32 22.29 16.54
N THR A 267 -0.74 22.63 17.24
CA THR A 267 -2.11 22.25 16.85
C THR A 267 -2.48 22.79 15.47
N LYS A 268 -2.19 24.08 15.20
CA LYS A 268 -2.41 24.66 13.86
C LYS A 268 -1.58 23.98 12.80
N MET A 269 -0.30 23.69 13.09
CA MET A 269 0.60 23.02 12.17
C MET A 269 0.09 21.62 11.80
N THR A 270 -0.40 20.85 12.76
CA THR A 270 -1.00 19.53 12.55
C THR A 270 -2.23 19.59 11.67
N MET A 271 -3.13 20.54 11.93
CA MET A 271 -4.34 20.73 11.14
C MET A 271 -4.02 21.15 9.70
N VAL A 272 -3.13 22.12 9.54
CA VAL A 272 -2.66 22.58 8.21
C VAL A 272 -1.99 21.44 7.45
N MET A 273 -1.16 20.61 8.12
CA MET A 273 -0.55 19.44 7.49
C MET A 273 -1.62 18.44 7.03
N ARG A 274 -2.63 18.14 7.86
CA ARG A 274 -3.75 17.30 7.47
C ARG A 274 -4.47 17.85 6.23
N ASP A 275 -4.75 19.15 6.22
CA ASP A 275 -5.48 19.80 5.11
C ASP A 275 -4.65 19.80 3.81
N ILE A 276 -3.33 19.91 3.90
CA ILE A 276 -2.43 19.72 2.75
C ILE A 276 -2.50 18.28 2.23
N LEU A 277 -2.59 17.28 3.09
CA LEU A 277 -2.66 15.88 2.69
C LEU A 277 -4.01 15.52 2.07
N TYR A 278 -5.09 15.81 2.76
CA TYR A 278 -6.44 15.31 2.42
C TYR A 278 -7.35 16.35 1.77
N GLY A 279 -7.07 17.64 1.97
CA GLY A 279 -8.00 18.72 1.70
C GLY A 279 -8.98 18.96 2.85
N ASN A 280 -9.68 20.08 2.76
CA ASN A 280 -10.70 20.45 3.74
C ASN A 280 -11.80 21.28 3.05
N PRO A 281 -13.02 20.73 2.84
CA PRO A 281 -14.11 21.44 2.19
C PRO A 281 -14.51 22.74 2.92
N LYS A 282 -14.25 22.86 4.23
CA LYS A 282 -14.53 24.08 4.97
C LYS A 282 -13.68 25.26 4.50
N LEU A 283 -12.49 25.01 4.03
CA LEU A 283 -11.63 26.05 3.45
C LEU A 283 -12.24 26.62 2.16
N ASP A 284 -12.90 25.78 1.36
CA ASP A 284 -13.61 26.21 0.16
C ASP A 284 -14.76 27.18 0.49
N GLU A 285 -15.55 26.87 1.54
CA GLU A 285 -16.59 27.76 2.05
C GLU A 285 -16.05 29.11 2.56
N LEU A 286 -14.80 29.11 3.04
CA LEU A 286 -14.09 30.31 3.51
C LEU A 286 -13.43 31.11 2.39
N GLY A 287 -13.52 30.66 1.13
CA GLY A 287 -12.93 31.30 -0.03
C GLY A 287 -11.50 30.87 -0.35
N TRP A 288 -10.96 29.85 0.32
CA TRP A 288 -9.63 29.29 0.09
C TRP A 288 -9.73 28.06 -0.82
N HIS A 289 -10.17 28.27 -2.07
CA HIS A 289 -10.50 27.19 -3.01
C HIS A 289 -9.30 26.29 -3.37
N GLU A 290 -8.11 26.87 -3.53
CA GLU A 290 -6.90 26.13 -3.84
C GLU A 290 -6.43 25.28 -2.65
N GLU A 291 -6.43 25.88 -1.46
CA GLU A 291 -6.01 25.24 -0.22
C GLU A 291 -6.98 24.14 0.25
N ALA A 292 -8.22 24.22 -0.18
CA ALA A 292 -9.25 23.22 0.15
C ALA A 292 -9.03 21.87 -0.53
N LEU A 293 -8.34 21.83 -1.69
CA LEU A 293 -8.27 20.62 -2.52
C LEU A 293 -7.45 19.48 -1.92
N GLY A 294 -6.39 19.77 -1.20
CA GLY A 294 -5.43 18.76 -0.72
C GLY A 294 -4.68 18.05 -1.86
N ARG A 295 -3.91 17.03 -1.52
CA ARG A 295 -3.02 16.33 -2.45
C ARG A 295 -3.33 14.85 -2.61
N ASN A 296 -4.46 14.39 -2.07
CA ASN A 296 -4.82 12.97 -2.05
C ASN A 296 -3.69 12.08 -1.49
N ALA A 297 -3.00 12.57 -0.46
CA ALA A 297 -1.85 11.91 0.12
C ALA A 297 -2.25 10.94 1.24
N VAL A 298 -1.47 9.88 1.41
CA VAL A 298 -1.65 8.89 2.50
C VAL A 298 -0.54 8.98 3.54
N ALA A 299 0.52 9.70 3.23
CA ALA A 299 1.63 9.94 4.12
C ALA A 299 2.34 11.24 3.75
N GLY A 300 3.05 11.80 4.69
CA GLY A 300 3.90 12.96 4.49
C GLY A 300 4.79 13.19 5.70
N GLY A 301 5.77 14.06 5.54
CA GLY A 301 6.68 14.40 6.63
C GLY A 301 7.45 15.67 6.35
N PHE A 302 8.02 16.21 7.42
CA PHE A 302 8.85 17.41 7.36
C PHE A 302 10.30 17.03 7.09
N GLN A 303 10.91 17.74 6.16
CA GLN A 303 12.35 17.75 5.92
C GLN A 303 12.91 19.15 6.17
N GLY A 304 14.03 19.25 6.85
CA GLY A 304 14.61 20.52 7.18
C GLY A 304 14.74 20.73 8.68
N GLN A 305 15.71 20.03 9.25
CA GLN A 305 15.95 19.97 10.70
C GLN A 305 16.05 21.34 11.36
N ARG A 306 16.74 22.31 10.73
CA ARG A 306 16.93 23.65 11.31
C ARG A 306 15.62 24.39 11.55
N GLN A 307 14.69 24.34 10.60
CA GLN A 307 13.45 25.08 10.72
C GLN A 307 12.54 24.50 11.81
N TRP A 308 12.42 23.19 11.87
CA TRP A 308 11.46 22.50 12.76
C TRP A 308 12.03 22.15 14.13
N THR A 309 13.35 22.16 14.27
CA THR A 309 14.03 21.82 15.54
C THR A 309 14.59 23.06 16.24
N ASP A 310 15.19 23.96 15.45
CA ASP A 310 15.96 25.08 16.01
C ASP A 310 15.18 26.41 15.97
N TRP A 311 14.19 26.53 15.10
CA TRP A 311 13.53 27.83 14.86
C TRP A 311 12.01 27.82 15.12
N LEU A 312 11.31 26.78 14.75
CA LEU A 312 9.89 26.61 15.02
C LEU A 312 9.65 25.48 16.00
N PRO A 313 8.55 25.51 16.78
CA PRO A 313 8.14 24.38 17.61
C PRO A 313 8.03 23.11 16.78
N ASN A 314 8.47 22.01 17.35
CA ASN A 314 8.40 20.68 16.76
C ASN A 314 7.58 19.75 17.65
N ALA A 315 6.76 18.92 17.07
CA ALA A 315 6.04 17.87 17.74
C ALA A 315 6.02 16.61 16.87
N ASP A 316 5.98 15.48 17.51
CA ASP A 316 5.62 14.22 16.87
C ASP A 316 4.10 14.20 16.69
N PHE A 317 3.67 14.06 15.45
CA PHE A 317 2.24 14.07 15.09
C PHE A 317 1.71 12.65 14.99
#